data_b4c7b226f878a1c7eb398af1cd3a2b90
#
_entry.id   b4c7b226f878a1c7eb398af1cd3a2b90
#
_cell.length_a   1.000
_cell.length_b   1.000
_cell.length_c   1.000
_cell.angle_alpha   90.00
_cell.angle_beta   90.00
_cell.angle_gamma   90.00
#
_symmetry.space_group_name_H-M   'P 1'
#
loop_
_entity.id
_entity.type
_entity.pdbx_description
1 polymer ?
#
loop_
_entity_poly.entity_id
_entity_poly.type
_entity_poly.pdbx_seq_one_letter_code
_entity_poly.pdbx_strand_id
1 'polypeptide(L)'
;AVRAAADVDCIVLCLGENSYCETPGNLTDMAISPNQQALAEALAATGKPVVLVLSEGRARIISSFADRMKAVLHTYLPGTEGASAIADILYGNVNPSGKLPYTYPKYANAMTTYDHKVSESVGTMQGAYDYNAVVSVQWAFGYGLSYTTFEYSDLKVEAGREFEAGDVIKIGVTVRNTGSRAGKESVLLFINDDVASVVPD
;
A
#
# COMPACT_ATOMS: atom_id res chain seq x y z
N ALA A 1 7.65 22.76 -14.70
CA ALA A 1 8.08 21.82 -13.63
C ALA A 1 9.51 21.34 -13.88
N VAL A 2 9.82 20.68 -15.02
CA VAL A 2 11.15 20.05 -15.28
C VAL A 2 12.31 21.07 -15.20
N ARG A 3 12.16 22.28 -15.76
CA ARG A 3 13.20 23.32 -15.65
C ARG A 3 13.47 23.72 -14.20
N ALA A 4 12.42 23.87 -13.40
CA ALA A 4 12.56 24.22 -11.98
C ALA A 4 13.20 23.08 -11.16
N ALA A 5 13.09 21.85 -11.61
CA ALA A 5 13.70 20.69 -10.95
C ALA A 5 15.24 20.73 -10.95
N ALA A 6 15.87 21.48 -11.86
CA ALA A 6 17.32 21.62 -11.92
C ALA A 6 17.89 22.26 -10.65
N ASP A 7 17.16 23.23 -10.08
CA ASP A 7 17.61 24.11 -9.00
C ASP A 7 17.18 23.65 -7.59
N VAL A 8 16.66 22.40 -7.47
CA VAL A 8 16.21 21.88 -6.19
C VAL A 8 16.89 20.55 -5.83
N ASP A 9 16.94 20.21 -4.56
CA ASP A 9 17.53 18.97 -4.07
C ASP A 9 16.53 17.81 -4.09
N CYS A 10 15.23 18.13 -3.94
CA CYS A 10 14.15 17.15 -3.89
C CYS A 10 12.87 17.73 -4.46
N ILE A 11 12.06 16.89 -5.05
CA ILE A 11 10.76 17.26 -5.62
C ILE A 11 9.66 16.62 -4.78
N VAL A 12 8.72 17.43 -4.29
CA VAL A 12 7.45 16.92 -3.75
C VAL A 12 6.40 17.04 -4.84
N LEU A 13 5.95 15.91 -5.34
CA LEU A 13 4.98 15.80 -6.42
C LEU A 13 3.61 15.41 -5.85
N CYS A 14 2.64 16.32 -5.92
CA CYS A 14 1.28 16.05 -5.48
C CYS A 14 0.42 15.66 -6.70
N LEU A 15 -0.09 14.45 -6.67
CA LEU A 15 -1.02 13.90 -7.67
C LEU A 15 -2.26 13.35 -6.98
N GLY A 16 -3.30 13.08 -7.75
CA GLY A 16 -4.49 12.43 -7.21
C GLY A 16 -5.72 12.54 -8.08
N GLU A 17 -6.83 12.20 -7.50
CA GLU A 17 -8.15 12.29 -8.13
C GLU A 17 -8.73 13.72 -8.02
N ASN A 18 -9.58 14.06 -8.98
CA ASN A 18 -10.48 15.20 -8.83
C ASN A 18 -11.54 14.86 -7.76
N SER A 19 -12.17 15.89 -7.20
CA SER A 19 -13.29 15.70 -6.29
C SER A 19 -14.44 14.97 -6.98
N TYR A 20 -15.06 14.04 -6.29
CA TYR A 20 -16.20 13.27 -6.76
C TYR A 20 -17.15 12.96 -5.61
N CYS A 21 -18.39 12.64 -5.97
CA CYS A 21 -19.44 12.25 -5.04
C CYS A 21 -20.42 11.34 -5.76
N GLU A 22 -20.84 10.27 -5.13
CA GLU A 22 -21.88 9.34 -5.59
C GLU A 22 -21.70 8.85 -7.04
N THR A 23 -22.80 8.63 -7.76
CA THR A 23 -22.84 8.13 -9.14
C THR A 23 -22.00 8.95 -10.13
N PRO A 24 -21.96 10.30 -10.08
CA PRO A 24 -21.04 11.07 -10.92
C PRO A 24 -19.56 10.74 -10.70
N GLY A 25 -19.23 10.11 -9.59
CA GLY A 25 -17.90 9.62 -9.28
C GLY A 25 -17.57 8.22 -9.79
N ASN A 26 -18.49 7.54 -10.49
CA ASN A 26 -18.21 6.21 -11.03
C ASN A 26 -17.02 6.22 -12.00
N LEU A 27 -16.20 5.19 -11.92
CA LEU A 27 -15.04 5.01 -12.77
C LEU A 27 -15.27 3.89 -13.79
N THR A 28 -14.87 4.16 -15.02
CA THR A 28 -14.75 3.15 -16.10
C THR A 28 -13.31 2.80 -16.39
N ASP A 29 -12.35 3.62 -15.91
CA ASP A 29 -10.91 3.43 -16.08
C ASP A 29 -10.19 3.79 -14.77
N MET A 30 -9.32 2.91 -14.31
CA MET A 30 -8.50 3.10 -13.13
C MET A 30 -7.20 3.87 -13.40
N ALA A 31 -6.86 4.19 -14.64
CA ALA A 31 -5.64 4.94 -14.94
C ALA A 31 -5.67 6.34 -14.29
N ILE A 32 -4.54 6.77 -13.77
CA ILE A 32 -4.36 8.19 -13.40
C ILE A 32 -4.39 9.04 -14.69
N SER A 33 -4.76 10.32 -14.60
CA SER A 33 -4.88 11.13 -15.79
C SER A 33 -3.56 11.18 -16.60
N PRO A 34 -3.61 11.15 -17.94
CA PRO A 34 -2.41 11.13 -18.78
C PRO A 34 -1.44 12.28 -18.50
N ASN A 35 -1.97 13.47 -18.19
CA ASN A 35 -1.15 14.65 -17.87
C ASN A 35 -0.39 14.47 -16.54
N GLN A 36 -1.01 13.86 -15.53
CA GLN A 36 -0.36 13.58 -14.26
C GLN A 36 0.71 12.49 -14.43
N GLN A 37 0.42 11.46 -15.20
CA GLN A 37 1.38 10.41 -15.53
C GLN A 37 2.60 11.01 -16.25
N ALA A 38 2.38 11.79 -17.33
CA ALA A 38 3.45 12.42 -18.08
C ALA A 38 4.31 13.35 -17.20
N LEU A 39 3.68 14.08 -16.28
CA LEU A 39 4.41 14.92 -15.32
C LEU A 39 5.30 14.09 -14.39
N ALA A 40 4.76 13.02 -13.81
CA ALA A 40 5.49 12.12 -12.92
C ALA A 40 6.69 11.49 -13.64
N GLU A 41 6.48 11.00 -14.85
CA GLU A 41 7.53 10.38 -15.67
C GLU A 41 8.63 11.36 -16.05
N ALA A 42 8.25 12.59 -16.44
CA ALA A 42 9.20 13.64 -16.78
C ALA A 42 10.03 14.10 -15.58
N LEU A 43 9.42 14.21 -14.40
CA LEU A 43 10.14 14.58 -13.17
C LEU A 43 11.06 13.44 -12.70
N ALA A 44 10.60 12.20 -12.77
CA ALA A 44 11.44 11.03 -12.47
C ALA A 44 12.67 10.95 -13.39
N ALA A 45 12.53 11.36 -14.66
CA ALA A 45 13.62 11.37 -15.63
C ALA A 45 14.70 12.42 -15.36
N THR A 46 14.44 13.40 -14.47
CA THR A 46 15.44 14.41 -14.08
C THR A 46 16.57 13.86 -13.23
N GLY A 47 16.41 12.66 -12.65
CA GLY A 47 17.36 12.07 -11.70
C GLY A 47 17.29 12.67 -10.30
N LYS A 48 16.47 13.70 -10.07
CA LYS A 48 16.25 14.24 -8.72
C LYS A 48 15.36 13.30 -7.90
N PRO A 49 15.57 13.22 -6.57
CA PRO A 49 14.63 12.48 -5.70
C PRO A 49 13.21 13.06 -5.83
N VAL A 50 12.24 12.20 -6.09
CA VAL A 50 10.83 12.58 -6.15
C VAL A 50 10.07 11.87 -5.04
N VAL A 51 9.44 12.62 -4.17
CA VAL A 51 8.49 12.15 -3.16
C VAL A 51 7.08 12.41 -3.71
N LEU A 52 6.35 11.33 -3.94
CA LEU A 52 4.97 11.41 -4.40
C LEU A 52 4.02 11.52 -3.20
N VAL A 53 3.21 12.57 -3.19
CA VAL A 53 2.04 12.71 -2.31
C VAL A 53 0.81 12.38 -3.14
N LEU A 54 0.16 11.26 -2.85
CA LEU A 54 -0.94 10.73 -3.64
C LEU A 54 -2.26 10.90 -2.88
N SER A 55 -3.12 11.79 -3.38
CA SER A 55 -4.41 12.12 -2.78
C SER A 55 -5.53 11.53 -3.60
N GLU A 56 -6.02 10.37 -3.18
CA GLU A 56 -7.04 9.59 -3.87
C GLU A 56 -7.83 8.73 -2.89
N GLY A 57 -9.11 8.56 -3.12
CA GLY A 57 -9.97 7.67 -2.32
C GLY A 57 -10.03 6.26 -2.89
N ARG A 58 -9.71 6.09 -4.16
CA ARG A 58 -9.68 4.81 -4.90
C ARG A 58 -8.34 4.67 -5.57
N ALA A 59 -7.76 3.46 -5.50
CA ALA A 59 -6.50 3.19 -6.14
C ALA A 59 -6.50 3.52 -7.64
N ARG A 60 -5.57 4.34 -8.07
CA ARG A 60 -5.32 4.66 -9.48
C ARG A 60 -4.06 3.96 -9.95
N ILE A 61 -4.05 3.41 -11.15
CA ILE A 61 -2.88 2.71 -11.67
C ILE A 61 -1.73 3.69 -11.88
N ILE A 62 -0.64 3.48 -11.15
CA ILE A 62 0.56 4.30 -11.14
C ILE A 62 1.83 3.48 -11.42
N SER A 63 1.68 2.24 -11.82
CA SER A 63 2.79 1.29 -12.00
C SER A 63 3.85 1.76 -13.01
N SER A 64 3.50 2.63 -13.96
CA SER A 64 4.44 3.17 -14.94
C SER A 64 5.53 4.07 -14.33
N PHE A 65 5.30 4.64 -13.13
CA PHE A 65 6.25 5.55 -12.50
C PHE A 65 6.49 5.30 -11.01
N ALA A 66 5.65 4.52 -10.33
CA ALA A 66 5.71 4.34 -8.87
C ALA A 66 7.10 3.87 -8.39
N ASP A 67 7.70 2.90 -9.08
CA ASP A 67 9.00 2.33 -8.71
C ASP A 67 10.17 3.32 -8.90
N ARG A 68 9.94 4.43 -9.59
CA ARG A 68 10.93 5.52 -9.76
C ARG A 68 10.78 6.62 -8.73
N MET A 69 9.74 6.59 -7.92
CA MET A 69 9.55 7.51 -6.80
C MET A 69 10.44 7.12 -5.63
N LYS A 70 11.05 8.09 -4.98
CA LYS A 70 11.90 7.86 -3.80
C LYS A 70 11.09 7.45 -2.59
N ALA A 71 9.87 7.99 -2.48
CA ALA A 71 8.85 7.62 -1.51
C ALA A 71 7.47 7.93 -2.06
N VAL A 72 6.47 7.22 -1.57
CA VAL A 72 5.06 7.48 -1.87
C VAL A 72 4.32 7.64 -0.54
N LEU A 73 3.70 8.79 -0.35
CA LEU A 73 2.82 9.07 0.77
C LEU A 73 1.38 9.06 0.25
N HIS A 74 0.65 8.00 0.57
CA HIS A 74 -0.77 7.87 0.23
C HIS A 74 -1.60 8.57 1.30
N THR A 75 -2.28 9.64 0.92
CA THR A 75 -2.99 10.52 1.87
C THR A 75 -4.51 10.31 1.86
N TYR A 76 -5.02 9.42 1.04
CA TYR A 76 -6.45 9.19 0.87
C TYR A 76 -7.20 10.48 0.53
N LEU A 77 -8.28 10.78 1.24
CA LEU A 77 -9.06 12.02 1.14
C LEU A 77 -8.82 12.84 2.42
N PRO A 78 -7.73 13.63 2.49
CA PRO A 78 -7.27 14.24 3.73
C PRO A 78 -8.13 15.42 4.19
N GLY A 79 -9.05 15.90 3.36
CA GLY A 79 -9.87 17.06 3.66
C GLY A 79 -9.06 18.37 3.76
N THR A 80 -9.72 19.41 4.27
CA THR A 80 -9.13 20.75 4.35
C THR A 80 -7.99 20.87 5.35
N GLU A 81 -8.02 20.10 6.43
CA GLU A 81 -7.02 20.13 7.50
C GLU A 81 -5.84 19.17 7.29
N GLY A 82 -5.88 18.36 6.23
CA GLY A 82 -4.88 17.35 5.96
C GLY A 82 -3.49 17.89 5.61
N ALA A 83 -3.40 19.14 5.15
CA ALA A 83 -2.14 19.72 4.67
C ALA A 83 -1.06 19.79 5.76
N SER A 84 -1.42 20.18 6.99
CA SER A 84 -0.48 20.22 8.12
C SER A 84 -0.01 18.84 8.52
N ALA A 85 -0.90 17.85 8.56
CA ALA A 85 -0.55 16.45 8.87
C ALA A 85 0.39 15.85 7.79
N ILE A 86 0.16 16.15 6.53
CA ILE A 86 1.05 15.74 5.42
C ILE A 86 2.44 16.38 5.60
N ALA A 87 2.50 17.67 5.89
CA ALA A 87 3.75 18.38 6.13
C ALA A 87 4.52 17.79 7.33
N ASP A 88 3.83 17.49 8.42
CA ASP A 88 4.44 16.88 9.62
C ASP A 88 5.08 15.52 9.32
N ILE A 89 4.45 14.71 8.47
CA ILE A 89 5.04 13.46 8.00
C ILE A 89 6.26 13.74 7.11
N LEU A 90 6.13 14.60 6.10
CA LEU A 90 7.21 14.90 5.16
C LEU A 90 8.46 15.46 5.84
N TYR A 91 8.27 16.31 6.85
CA TYR A 91 9.38 16.88 7.64
C TYR A 91 9.81 15.98 8.81
N GLY A 92 9.14 14.86 9.02
CA GLY A 92 9.51 13.88 10.04
C GLY A 92 9.12 14.28 11.48
N ASN A 93 8.24 15.25 11.66
CA ASN A 93 7.67 15.59 12.97
C ASN A 93 6.76 14.48 13.48
N VAL A 94 6.08 13.80 12.57
CA VAL A 94 5.23 12.64 12.83
C VAL A 94 5.76 11.43 12.09
N ASN A 95 5.90 10.30 12.78
CA ASN A 95 6.27 9.03 12.19
C ASN A 95 5.01 8.33 11.67
N PRO A 96 4.90 8.04 10.36
CA PRO A 96 3.75 7.35 9.80
C PRO A 96 3.61 5.94 10.37
N SER A 97 2.39 5.52 10.62
CA SER A 97 2.05 4.18 11.14
C SER A 97 0.91 3.50 10.38
N GLY A 98 0.33 4.18 9.40
CA GLY A 98 -0.75 3.66 8.58
C GLY A 98 -0.29 2.50 7.71
N LYS A 99 -1.17 1.50 7.56
CA LYS A 99 -1.01 0.39 6.64
C LYS A 99 -2.14 0.44 5.62
N LEU A 100 -1.88 -0.05 4.41
CA LEU A 100 -2.90 -0.11 3.37
C LEU A 100 -4.07 -1.00 3.81
N PRO A 101 -5.31 -0.51 3.79
CA PRO A 101 -6.50 -1.29 4.14
C PRO A 101 -7.06 -2.08 2.95
N TYR A 102 -6.34 -2.13 1.85
CA TYR A 102 -6.65 -2.90 0.65
C TYR A 102 -5.36 -3.20 -0.12
N THR A 103 -5.43 -4.17 -1.02
CA THR A 103 -4.36 -4.44 -1.98
C THR A 103 -4.36 -3.39 -3.07
N TYR A 104 -3.24 -2.69 -3.23
CA TYR A 104 -3.08 -1.68 -4.28
C TYR A 104 -2.79 -2.37 -5.63
N PRO A 105 -3.66 -2.26 -6.63
CA PRO A 105 -3.51 -2.98 -7.89
C PRO A 105 -2.35 -2.41 -8.72
N LYS A 106 -1.63 -3.28 -9.39
CA LYS A 106 -0.56 -2.90 -10.32
C LYS A 106 -1.08 -2.65 -11.73
N TYR A 107 -2.15 -3.33 -12.11
CA TYR A 107 -2.74 -3.27 -13.44
C TYR A 107 -4.25 -3.12 -13.34
N ALA A 108 -4.85 -2.46 -14.34
CA ALA A 108 -6.27 -2.58 -14.57
C ALA A 108 -6.61 -4.04 -14.84
N ASN A 109 -7.76 -4.51 -14.35
CA ASN A 109 -8.20 -5.90 -14.45
C ASN A 109 -7.32 -6.93 -13.70
N ALA A 110 -6.46 -6.51 -12.80
CA ALA A 110 -5.82 -7.44 -11.87
C ALA A 110 -6.92 -8.06 -10.99
N MET A 111 -7.17 -9.36 -11.20
CA MET A 111 -8.16 -10.11 -10.43
C MET A 111 -7.53 -10.50 -9.08
N THR A 112 -7.62 -9.61 -8.13
CA THR A 112 -7.17 -9.85 -6.76
C THR A 112 -8.22 -9.38 -5.78
N THR A 113 -8.34 -10.06 -4.65
CA THR A 113 -9.18 -9.64 -3.54
C THR A 113 -8.55 -8.44 -2.83
N TYR A 114 -9.34 -7.69 -2.04
CA TYR A 114 -8.80 -6.53 -1.33
C TYR A 114 -7.69 -6.91 -0.33
N ASP A 115 -7.76 -8.10 0.24
CA ASP A 115 -6.84 -8.66 1.23
C ASP A 115 -5.67 -9.45 0.62
N HIS A 116 -5.66 -9.65 -0.69
CA HIS A 116 -4.64 -10.35 -1.46
C HIS A 116 -4.21 -11.69 -0.84
N LYS A 117 -5.00 -12.70 -1.02
CA LYS A 117 -4.67 -14.08 -0.62
C LYS A 117 -3.45 -14.59 -1.40
N VAL A 118 -2.38 -14.89 -0.68
CA VAL A 118 -1.13 -15.40 -1.27
C VAL A 118 -1.35 -16.69 -2.04
N SER A 119 -2.27 -17.55 -1.60
CA SER A 119 -2.62 -18.81 -2.26
C SER A 119 -3.22 -18.67 -3.66
N GLU A 120 -3.80 -17.52 -3.98
CA GLU A 120 -4.39 -17.24 -5.29
C GLU A 120 -3.37 -16.71 -6.31
N SER A 121 -2.19 -16.31 -5.85
CA SER A 121 -1.16 -15.69 -6.66
C SER A 121 0.04 -16.59 -6.96
N VAL A 122 0.01 -17.83 -6.53
CA VAL A 122 1.15 -18.74 -6.63
C VAL A 122 0.96 -19.80 -7.68
N GLY A 123 1.70 -19.74 -8.73
CA GLY A 123 1.99 -20.88 -9.53
C GLY A 123 2.42 -20.53 -10.94
N THR A 124 3.69 -20.79 -11.20
CA THR A 124 4.14 -21.11 -12.54
C THR A 124 3.79 -22.59 -12.77
N MET A 125 2.87 -22.87 -13.69
CA MET A 125 2.73 -24.23 -14.21
C MET A 125 3.84 -24.46 -15.24
N GLN A 126 4.73 -25.39 -14.93
CA GLN A 126 5.73 -25.87 -15.89
C GLN A 126 5.16 -27.07 -16.67
N GLY A 127 5.39 -27.10 -17.95
CA GLY A 127 4.99 -28.20 -18.82
C GLY A 127 4.44 -27.73 -20.17
N ALA A 128 3.50 -28.49 -20.75
CA ALA A 128 2.91 -28.19 -22.06
C ALA A 128 2.22 -26.81 -22.14
N TYR A 129 1.99 -26.17 -21.02
CA TYR A 129 1.42 -24.84 -20.89
C TYR A 129 2.32 -24.03 -19.94
N ASP A 130 3.30 -23.32 -20.48
CA ASP A 130 4.03 -22.29 -19.74
C ASP A 130 3.08 -21.15 -19.37
N TYR A 131 2.56 -21.25 -18.16
CA TYR A 131 1.53 -20.35 -17.70
C TYR A 131 1.93 -19.80 -16.32
N ASN A 132 1.98 -18.49 -16.24
CA ASN A 132 2.25 -17.79 -15.00
C ASN A 132 0.95 -17.23 -14.43
N ALA A 133 0.49 -17.83 -13.33
CA ALA A 133 -0.71 -17.41 -12.61
C ALA A 133 -0.42 -16.35 -11.53
N VAL A 134 0.79 -15.82 -11.45
CA VAL A 134 1.14 -14.81 -10.45
C VAL A 134 0.45 -13.49 -10.78
N VAL A 135 -0.48 -13.07 -9.93
CA VAL A 135 -1.07 -11.74 -9.98
C VAL A 135 -0.17 -10.76 -9.24
N SER A 136 0.59 -9.96 -9.99
CA SER A 136 1.43 -8.92 -9.40
C SER A 136 0.60 -7.76 -8.89
N VAL A 137 0.86 -7.33 -7.66
CA VAL A 137 0.25 -6.15 -7.04
C VAL A 137 1.29 -5.04 -6.88
N GLN A 138 0.85 -3.79 -6.79
CA GLN A 138 1.76 -2.67 -6.52
C GLN A 138 2.21 -2.73 -5.07
N TRP A 139 1.26 -2.85 -4.15
CA TRP A 139 1.49 -3.08 -2.72
C TRP A 139 0.38 -3.94 -2.16
N ALA A 140 0.75 -4.89 -1.33
CA ALA A 140 -0.21 -5.79 -0.69
C ALA A 140 -1.02 -5.10 0.42
N PHE A 141 -2.17 -5.65 0.75
CA PHE A 141 -2.91 -5.31 1.96
C PHE A 141 -1.97 -5.34 3.18
N GLY A 142 -2.11 -4.36 4.05
CA GLY A 142 -1.26 -4.23 5.24
C GLY A 142 0.13 -3.66 4.99
N TYR A 143 0.49 -3.37 3.73
CA TYR A 143 1.78 -2.72 3.44
C TYR A 143 1.82 -1.29 3.97
N GLY A 144 2.94 -0.92 4.55
CA GLY A 144 3.20 0.45 5.00
C GLY A 144 4.53 0.52 5.75
N LEU A 145 5.30 1.57 5.47
CA LEU A 145 6.61 1.82 6.05
C LEU A 145 6.51 2.77 7.24
N SER A 146 7.56 2.80 8.04
CA SER A 146 7.73 3.69 9.19
C SER A 146 9.12 4.32 9.14
N TYR A 147 9.34 5.40 9.89
CA TYR A 147 10.66 5.97 10.13
C TYR A 147 11.45 5.23 11.22
N THR A 148 10.91 4.14 11.73
CA THR A 148 11.58 3.21 12.65
C THR A 148 11.36 1.79 12.17
N THR A 149 11.96 0.82 12.84
CA THR A 149 11.84 -0.59 12.53
C THR A 149 11.25 -1.35 13.69
N PHE A 150 10.47 -2.39 13.40
CA PHE A 150 9.87 -3.26 14.39
C PHE A 150 10.27 -4.71 14.12
N GLU A 151 10.51 -5.44 15.19
CA GLU A 151 10.78 -6.88 15.19
C GLU A 151 9.63 -7.59 15.87
N TYR A 152 9.23 -8.71 15.30
CA TYR A 152 8.20 -9.59 15.84
C TYR A 152 8.84 -10.88 16.31
N SER A 153 8.55 -11.31 17.53
CA SER A 153 9.05 -12.54 18.10
C SER A 153 8.03 -13.19 19.01
N ASP A 154 8.34 -14.41 19.47
CA ASP A 154 7.58 -15.14 20.48
C ASP A 154 6.10 -15.28 20.16
N LEU A 155 5.76 -15.57 18.90
CA LEU A 155 4.39 -15.90 18.56
C LEU A 155 3.95 -17.14 19.35
N LYS A 156 2.92 -16.99 20.14
CA LYS A 156 2.33 -18.04 20.97
C LYS A 156 0.86 -18.15 20.64
N VAL A 157 0.45 -19.32 20.29
CA VAL A 157 -0.96 -19.68 20.11
C VAL A 157 -1.31 -20.65 21.23
N GLU A 158 -2.44 -20.46 21.90
CA GLU A 158 -2.94 -21.42 22.86
C GLU A 158 -3.06 -22.78 22.18
N ALA A 159 -2.41 -23.78 22.75
CA ALA A 159 -2.32 -25.12 22.16
C ALA A 159 -2.78 -26.18 23.17
N GLY A 160 -2.97 -27.40 22.71
CA GLY A 160 -3.19 -28.56 23.53
C GLY A 160 -4.62 -29.03 23.67
N ARG A 161 -5.57 -28.45 22.95
CA ARG A 161 -6.95 -28.92 22.84
C ARG A 161 -7.51 -28.70 21.42
N GLU A 162 -8.54 -29.46 21.10
CA GLU A 162 -9.43 -29.09 19.99
C GLU A 162 -10.29 -27.91 20.40
N PHE A 163 -10.55 -27.01 19.44
CA PHE A 163 -11.40 -25.85 19.62
C PHE A 163 -12.73 -26.07 18.92
N GLU A 164 -13.80 -25.63 19.57
CA GLU A 164 -15.15 -25.69 19.02
C GLU A 164 -15.62 -24.29 18.60
N ALA A 165 -16.68 -24.25 17.82
CA ALA A 165 -17.29 -22.97 17.43
C ALA A 165 -17.73 -22.18 18.67
N GLY A 166 -17.24 -20.94 18.77
CA GLY A 166 -17.47 -20.07 19.93
C GLY A 166 -16.36 -20.06 20.99
N ASP A 167 -15.36 -20.92 20.84
CA ASP A 167 -14.17 -20.87 21.71
C ASP A 167 -13.32 -19.63 21.45
N VAL A 168 -12.71 -19.13 22.53
CA VAL A 168 -11.75 -18.03 22.46
C VAL A 168 -10.33 -18.60 22.46
N ILE A 169 -9.59 -18.36 21.39
CA ILE A 169 -8.19 -18.73 21.25
C ILE A 169 -7.31 -17.55 21.62
N LYS A 170 -6.37 -17.72 22.55
CA LYS A 170 -5.42 -16.69 22.94
C LYS A 170 -4.19 -16.74 22.05
N ILE A 171 -3.88 -15.61 21.44
CA ILE A 171 -2.69 -15.45 20.60
C ILE A 171 -1.88 -14.29 21.18
N GLY A 172 -0.59 -14.52 21.36
CA GLY A 172 0.34 -13.49 21.84
C GLY A 172 1.54 -13.36 20.93
N VAL A 173 2.03 -12.14 20.76
CA VAL A 173 3.25 -11.84 20.02
C VAL A 173 4.00 -10.72 20.74
N THR A 174 5.32 -10.79 20.74
CA THR A 174 6.19 -9.72 21.21
C THR A 174 6.53 -8.80 20.05
N VAL A 175 6.24 -7.50 20.19
CA VAL A 175 6.61 -6.48 19.20
C VAL A 175 7.60 -5.52 19.85
N ARG A 176 8.78 -5.39 19.25
CA ARG A 176 9.87 -4.55 19.73
C ARG A 176 10.22 -3.49 18.69
N ASN A 177 10.26 -2.23 19.11
CA ASN A 177 10.86 -1.17 18.30
C ASN A 177 12.39 -1.30 18.36
N THR A 178 13.01 -1.59 17.22
CA THR A 178 14.47 -1.79 17.08
C THR A 178 15.19 -0.59 16.49
N GLY A 179 14.44 0.43 16.04
CA GLY A 179 15.01 1.66 15.53
C GLY A 179 15.23 2.73 16.60
N SER A 180 15.67 3.90 16.17
CA SER A 180 16.01 5.02 17.07
C SER A 180 14.89 6.02 17.29
N ARG A 181 13.76 5.88 16.61
CA ARG A 181 12.61 6.79 16.69
C ARG A 181 11.42 6.12 17.35
N ALA A 182 10.66 6.88 18.11
CA ALA A 182 9.37 6.42 18.58
C ALA A 182 8.43 6.20 17.38
N GLY A 183 7.59 5.18 17.46
CA GLY A 183 6.63 4.84 16.41
C GLY A 183 5.49 4.00 16.93
N LYS A 184 4.43 3.93 16.15
CA LYS A 184 3.29 3.04 16.35
C LYS A 184 3.34 1.96 15.28
N GLU A 185 2.92 0.76 15.62
CA GLU A 185 2.83 -0.36 14.67
C GLU A 185 1.42 -0.92 14.67
N SER A 186 0.90 -1.18 13.48
CA SER A 186 -0.37 -1.88 13.28
C SER A 186 -0.08 -3.36 13.11
N VAL A 187 -0.35 -4.12 14.15
CA VAL A 187 -0.13 -5.58 14.14
C VAL A 187 -1.31 -6.24 13.46
N LEU A 188 -1.07 -6.87 12.32
CA LEU A 188 -2.07 -7.60 11.56
C LEU A 188 -1.99 -9.09 11.90
N LEU A 189 -3.14 -9.68 12.18
CA LEU A 189 -3.29 -11.12 12.40
C LEU A 189 -4.05 -11.71 11.22
N PHE A 190 -3.48 -12.72 10.60
CA PHE A 190 -4.10 -13.47 9.51
C PHE A 190 -4.36 -14.90 9.96
N ILE A 191 -5.49 -15.44 9.54
CA ILE A 191 -5.86 -16.85 9.72
C ILE A 191 -5.94 -17.46 8.31
N ASN A 192 -5.32 -18.62 8.12
CA ASN A 192 -5.47 -19.40 6.90
C ASN A 192 -6.39 -20.58 7.20
N ASP A 193 -7.45 -20.72 6.41
CA ASP A 193 -8.32 -21.89 6.39
C ASP A 193 -8.28 -22.49 4.98
N ASP A 194 -7.69 -23.67 4.85
CA ASP A 194 -7.46 -24.32 3.55
C ASP A 194 -8.77 -24.72 2.83
N VAL A 195 -9.88 -24.76 3.55
CA VAL A 195 -11.21 -25.12 3.00
C VAL A 195 -12.21 -23.95 3.03
N ALA A 196 -11.75 -22.76 3.39
CA ALA A 196 -12.59 -21.57 3.39
C ALA A 196 -13.06 -21.22 1.97
N SER A 197 -14.24 -20.60 1.91
CA SER A 197 -14.75 -20.03 0.67
C SER A 197 -13.98 -18.75 0.25
N VAL A 198 -14.42 -18.07 -0.77
CA VAL A 198 -13.65 -17.08 -1.55
C VAL A 198 -13.05 -15.95 -0.72
N VAL A 199 -13.74 -15.44 0.29
CA VAL A 199 -13.25 -14.36 1.17
C VAL A 199 -13.60 -14.71 2.62
N PRO A 200 -12.65 -14.68 3.55
CA PRO A 200 -12.96 -14.77 4.98
C PRO A 200 -13.77 -13.54 5.41
N ASP A 201 -14.73 -13.77 6.26
CA ASP A 201 -15.50 -12.70 6.93
C ASP A 201 -14.62 -11.92 7.94
#